data_1b3070b0b345c6010cd678b0489065d7
#
_entry.id   1b3070b0b345c6010cd678b0489065d7
#
_cell.length_a   1.000
_cell.length_b   1.000
_cell.length_c   1.000
_cell.angle_alpha   90.00
_cell.angle_beta   90.00
_cell.angle_gamma   90.00
#
_symmetry.space_group_name_H-M   'P 1'
#
loop_
_entity.id
_entity.type
_entity.pdbx_description
1 polymer ?
#
loop_
_entity_poly.entity_id
_entity_poly.type
_entity_poly.pdbx_seq_one_letter_code
_entity_poly.pdbx_strand_id
1 'polypeptide(L)'
;LAMTNEAGAVYNTYLNSFKNEDGSVNWLPVCADAHGFVVNRGLFEQYDIPLPTDYASFVSACQAFEAAGICGFTADYAYDYTCMETLQGLSAAELTTMEGRKWRTAYSDPASTARVGLDDTVWPGVFERMAQFIQDTHLTADDLAQTYDPVMNLFRNGEVAMYFGSSAGVKMFQDEGIDTIFMPFFSQNGEKWIMTTPYFQVALNRDLEQDTARRETAMKVLNVMLSEEAQNRIVADGQDVLSYSQNVPLRLTECMKDVRDVVEENHMYIRIASNDFFAISKDVVSKMIAGEYTAKQAYRAFNAQLLAEEAPAADEPVLTSEKSYSNVFHANGGNAAFSVMANTLRGVYGTDVLLATANSFTGSVLKADYTIKMAASMIMPNSLMSRQRTMTGAELKEVVRAYVEGCEGGFVPFNRGSLPIVSGIAVEVKENNGSYTLTGITRNGQPLRD
;
A
#
# COMPACT_ATOMS: atom_id res chain seq x y z
N LEU A 1 4.78 2.73 26.42
CA LEU A 1 3.73 3.76 26.34
C LEU A 1 2.43 3.14 26.80
N ALA A 2 1.78 3.72 27.82
CA ALA A 2 0.41 3.36 28.11
C ALA A 2 -0.41 3.64 26.85
N MET A 3 -1.35 2.74 26.53
CA MET A 3 -2.25 2.89 25.39
C MET A 3 -3.33 3.95 25.69
N THR A 4 -2.90 5.04 26.31
CA THR A 4 -3.71 6.20 26.66
C THR A 4 -2.88 7.45 26.36
N ASN A 5 -3.53 8.50 25.87
CA ASN A 5 -2.90 9.82 25.83
C ASN A 5 -3.06 10.54 27.19
N GLU A 6 -2.46 11.72 27.33
CA GLU A 6 -2.57 12.55 28.55
C GLU A 6 -4.02 12.95 28.88
N ALA A 7 -4.90 12.98 27.89
CA ALA A 7 -6.33 13.23 28.07
C ALA A 7 -7.12 11.97 28.48
N GLY A 8 -6.47 10.83 28.64
CA GLY A 8 -7.10 9.57 29.07
C GLY A 8 -7.85 8.83 27.96
N ALA A 9 -7.71 9.22 26.70
CA ALA A 9 -8.29 8.49 25.59
C ALA A 9 -7.72 7.06 25.52
N VAL A 10 -8.59 6.08 25.55
CA VAL A 10 -8.23 4.65 25.54
C VAL A 10 -8.34 4.15 24.12
N TYR A 11 -7.24 3.58 23.62
CA TYR A 11 -7.23 2.98 22.30
C TYR A 11 -7.86 1.60 22.32
N ASN A 12 -8.46 1.24 21.22
CA ASN A 12 -9.00 -0.08 20.97
C ASN A 12 -7.92 -1.16 21.23
N THR A 13 -8.31 -2.31 21.79
CA THR A 13 -7.46 -3.49 22.01
C THR A 13 -6.73 -3.96 20.74
N TYR A 14 -7.21 -3.56 19.59
CA TYR A 14 -6.62 -3.69 18.30
C TYR A 14 -5.14 -3.25 18.22
N LEU A 15 -4.77 -2.20 18.93
CA LEU A 15 -3.40 -1.74 19.02
C LEU A 15 -2.46 -2.72 19.74
N ASN A 16 -2.99 -3.70 20.44
CA ASN A 16 -2.17 -4.76 21.02
C ASN A 16 -1.44 -5.61 19.96
N SER A 17 -1.94 -5.63 18.72
CA SER A 17 -1.29 -6.31 17.59
C SER A 17 0.02 -5.65 17.13
N PHE A 18 0.32 -4.44 17.60
CA PHE A 18 1.51 -3.67 17.21
C PHE A 18 2.53 -3.53 18.34
N LYS A 19 2.33 -4.25 19.46
CA LYS A 19 3.26 -4.26 20.58
C LYS A 19 4.39 -5.27 20.35
N ASN A 20 5.59 -4.86 20.75
CA ASN A 20 6.72 -5.78 20.91
C ASN A 20 6.52 -6.67 22.14
N GLU A 21 7.34 -7.70 22.31
CA GLU A 21 7.30 -8.62 23.46
C GLU A 21 7.42 -7.91 24.81
N ASP A 22 8.26 -6.89 24.89
CA ASP A 22 8.48 -6.07 26.07
C ASP A 22 7.33 -5.08 26.35
N GLY A 23 6.28 -5.12 25.53
CA GLY A 23 5.14 -4.20 25.59
C GLY A 23 5.39 -2.80 25.03
N SER A 24 6.59 -2.55 24.50
CA SER A 24 6.90 -1.30 23.80
C SER A 24 6.23 -1.25 22.42
N VAL A 25 6.15 -0.06 21.85
CA VAL A 25 5.56 0.19 20.53
C VAL A 25 6.53 1.05 19.72
N ASN A 26 6.91 0.59 18.54
CA ASN A 26 7.82 1.32 17.66
C ASN A 26 7.10 2.44 16.90
N TRP A 27 5.80 2.30 16.67
CA TRP A 27 4.97 3.26 15.96
C TRP A 27 3.50 3.10 16.40
N LEU A 28 2.71 4.13 16.19
CA LEU A 28 1.28 4.13 16.46
C LEU A 28 0.52 4.46 15.17
N PRO A 29 -0.56 3.76 14.86
CA PRO A 29 -1.47 4.18 13.80
C PRO A 29 -2.30 5.36 14.29
N VAL A 30 -2.51 6.33 13.44
CA VAL A 30 -3.38 7.48 13.72
C VAL A 30 -4.83 7.10 13.48
N CYS A 31 -5.09 6.35 12.39
CA CYS A 31 -6.42 5.82 12.05
C CYS A 31 -6.26 4.51 11.27
N ALA A 32 -7.38 3.90 10.92
CA ALA A 32 -7.44 2.75 10.01
C ALA A 32 -8.27 3.11 8.79
N ASP A 33 -7.90 2.56 7.64
CA ASP A 33 -8.79 2.45 6.50
C ASP A 33 -9.44 1.06 6.45
N ALA A 34 -10.51 0.96 5.67
CA ALA A 34 -11.17 -0.30 5.38
C ALA A 34 -10.83 -0.73 3.96
N HIS A 35 -10.49 -2.00 3.76
CA HIS A 35 -10.28 -2.60 2.45
C HIS A 35 -11.42 -3.55 2.12
N GLY A 36 -11.88 -3.48 0.87
CA GLY A 36 -13.01 -4.23 0.35
C GLY A 36 -13.23 -3.91 -1.12
N PHE A 37 -14.48 -3.77 -1.53
CA PHE A 37 -14.83 -3.43 -2.90
C PHE A 37 -15.26 -1.96 -3.01
N VAL A 38 -14.66 -1.26 -3.95
CA VAL A 38 -15.10 0.06 -4.38
C VAL A 38 -16.02 -0.12 -5.59
N VAL A 39 -17.21 0.41 -5.52
CA VAL A 39 -18.32 0.07 -6.43
C VAL A 39 -18.86 1.35 -7.09
N ASN A 40 -18.93 1.37 -8.40
CA ASN A 40 -19.57 2.43 -9.17
C ASN A 40 -21.10 2.20 -9.18
N ARG A 41 -21.80 2.76 -8.18
CA ARG A 41 -23.26 2.60 -8.03
C ARG A 41 -24.01 3.15 -9.24
N GLY A 42 -23.51 4.20 -9.87
CA GLY A 42 -24.12 4.77 -11.08
C GLY A 42 -24.19 3.78 -12.24
N LEU A 43 -23.18 2.89 -12.39
CA LEU A 43 -23.24 1.81 -13.39
C LEU A 43 -24.30 0.77 -13.05
N PHE A 44 -24.45 0.39 -11.78
CA PHE A 44 -25.49 -0.53 -11.34
C PHE A 44 -26.88 0.02 -11.66
N GLU A 45 -27.13 1.30 -11.40
CA GLU A 45 -28.39 1.97 -11.75
C GLU A 45 -28.59 2.07 -13.27
N GLN A 46 -27.54 2.43 -14.00
CA GLN A 46 -27.58 2.57 -15.46
C GLN A 46 -27.95 1.28 -16.18
N TYR A 47 -27.46 0.14 -15.70
CA TYR A 47 -27.66 -1.17 -16.32
C TYR A 47 -28.77 -1.99 -15.67
N ASP A 48 -29.48 -1.42 -14.68
CA ASP A 48 -30.54 -2.09 -13.91
C ASP A 48 -30.05 -3.42 -13.26
N ILE A 49 -28.81 -3.38 -12.75
CA ILE A 49 -28.18 -4.51 -12.05
C ILE A 49 -28.29 -4.26 -10.54
N PRO A 50 -28.82 -5.19 -9.76
CA PRO A 50 -28.90 -5.04 -8.30
C PRO A 50 -27.51 -4.97 -7.64
N LEU A 51 -27.34 -4.10 -6.63
CA LEU A 51 -26.14 -4.09 -5.81
C LEU A 51 -25.96 -5.43 -5.07
N PRO A 52 -24.75 -5.98 -5.03
CA PRO A 52 -24.47 -7.22 -4.31
C PRO A 52 -24.76 -7.12 -2.80
N THR A 53 -25.36 -8.16 -2.25
CA THR A 53 -25.62 -8.30 -0.82
C THR A 53 -24.91 -9.50 -0.19
N ASP A 54 -24.44 -10.42 -1.03
CA ASP A 54 -23.70 -11.63 -0.69
C ASP A 54 -22.78 -12.03 -1.85
N TYR A 55 -22.00 -13.09 -1.66
CA TYR A 55 -21.06 -13.57 -2.69
C TYR A 55 -21.75 -14.02 -3.98
N ALA A 56 -22.91 -14.68 -3.90
CA ALA A 56 -23.61 -15.16 -5.08
C ALA A 56 -24.14 -14.00 -5.95
N SER A 57 -24.69 -12.96 -5.32
CA SER A 57 -25.13 -11.74 -6.01
C SER A 57 -23.96 -10.91 -6.53
N PHE A 58 -22.80 -10.93 -5.87
CA PHE A 58 -21.57 -10.34 -6.40
C PHE A 58 -21.14 -11.01 -7.71
N VAL A 59 -21.10 -12.33 -7.74
CA VAL A 59 -20.79 -13.10 -8.97
C VAL A 59 -21.82 -12.82 -10.08
N SER A 60 -23.11 -12.81 -9.72
CA SER A 60 -24.18 -12.51 -10.68
C SER A 60 -24.05 -11.10 -11.27
N ALA A 61 -23.65 -10.12 -10.46
CA ALA A 61 -23.38 -8.77 -10.93
C ALA A 61 -22.19 -8.70 -11.89
N CYS A 62 -21.08 -9.39 -11.58
CA CYS A 62 -19.93 -9.49 -12.48
C CYS A 62 -20.36 -10.04 -13.86
N GLN A 63 -21.10 -11.15 -13.87
CA GLN A 63 -21.58 -11.76 -15.10
C GLN A 63 -22.55 -10.86 -15.90
N ALA A 64 -23.41 -10.14 -15.20
CA ALA A 64 -24.34 -9.21 -15.84
C ALA A 64 -23.61 -8.03 -16.51
N PHE A 65 -22.60 -7.49 -15.86
CA PHE A 65 -21.76 -6.44 -16.46
C PHE A 65 -20.97 -6.95 -17.66
N GLU A 66 -20.38 -8.12 -17.58
CA GLU A 66 -19.65 -8.72 -18.70
C GLU A 66 -20.58 -8.97 -19.89
N ALA A 67 -21.81 -9.43 -19.68
CA ALA A 67 -22.82 -9.54 -20.73
C ALA A 67 -23.18 -8.19 -21.35
N ALA A 68 -23.04 -7.10 -20.62
CA ALA A 68 -23.23 -5.72 -21.11
C ALA A 68 -21.93 -5.13 -21.73
N GLY A 69 -20.84 -5.86 -21.75
CA GLY A 69 -19.55 -5.40 -22.29
C GLY A 69 -18.75 -4.51 -21.35
N ILE A 70 -19.06 -4.53 -20.04
CA ILE A 70 -18.36 -3.81 -18.98
C ILE A 70 -17.60 -4.84 -18.13
N CYS A 71 -16.39 -4.53 -17.73
CA CYS A 71 -15.66 -5.39 -16.78
C CYS A 71 -16.37 -5.38 -15.42
N GLY A 72 -16.76 -6.55 -14.92
CA GLY A 72 -17.47 -6.66 -13.64
C GLY A 72 -16.56 -6.32 -12.45
N PHE A 73 -15.35 -6.83 -12.47
CA PHE A 73 -14.38 -6.66 -11.39
C PHE A 73 -12.93 -6.65 -11.91
N THR A 74 -12.09 -5.79 -11.33
CA THR A 74 -10.63 -5.82 -11.51
C THR A 74 -9.90 -5.40 -10.24
N ALA A 75 -8.57 -5.50 -10.24
CA ALA A 75 -7.70 -4.94 -9.21
C ALA A 75 -6.29 -4.71 -9.77
N ASP A 76 -5.47 -3.99 -9.03
CA ASP A 76 -4.09 -3.68 -9.39
C ASP A 76 -3.13 -4.84 -9.02
N TYR A 77 -3.38 -6.02 -9.60
CA TYR A 77 -2.64 -7.26 -9.32
C TYR A 77 -1.15 -7.23 -9.73
N ALA A 78 -0.66 -6.15 -10.31
CA ALA A 78 0.77 -5.94 -10.43
C ALA A 78 1.48 -5.83 -9.07
N TYR A 79 0.76 -5.53 -8.00
CA TYR A 79 1.30 -5.33 -6.67
C TYR A 79 1.13 -6.55 -5.76
N ASP A 80 2.09 -6.71 -4.86
CA ASP A 80 2.12 -7.79 -3.88
C ASP A 80 1.05 -7.64 -2.80
N TYR A 81 0.79 -6.40 -2.36
CA TYR A 81 -0.24 -6.12 -1.37
C TYR A 81 -1.64 -6.52 -1.88
N THR A 82 -1.97 -6.25 -3.13
CA THR A 82 -3.27 -6.62 -3.71
C THR A 82 -3.46 -8.13 -3.75
N CYS A 83 -2.44 -8.87 -4.16
CA CYS A 83 -2.47 -10.35 -4.13
C CYS A 83 -2.70 -10.88 -2.72
N MET A 84 -1.97 -10.35 -1.74
CA MET A 84 -2.05 -10.76 -0.34
C MET A 84 -3.38 -10.34 0.30
N GLU A 85 -3.85 -9.15 0.02
CA GLU A 85 -5.09 -8.61 0.60
C GLU A 85 -6.34 -9.29 0.03
N THR A 86 -6.35 -9.56 -1.27
CA THR A 86 -7.45 -10.34 -1.87
C THR A 86 -7.53 -11.74 -1.26
N LEU A 87 -6.40 -12.43 -1.15
CA LEU A 87 -6.33 -13.77 -0.54
C LEU A 87 -6.88 -13.77 0.89
N GLN A 88 -6.48 -12.84 1.73
CA GLN A 88 -6.88 -12.76 3.12
C GLN A 88 -8.28 -12.17 3.30
N GLY A 89 -8.64 -11.13 2.55
CA GLY A 89 -9.93 -10.45 2.67
C GLY A 89 -11.10 -11.36 2.34
N LEU A 90 -11.00 -12.12 1.25
CA LEU A 90 -12.01 -13.12 0.86
C LEU A 90 -12.18 -14.22 1.90
N SER A 91 -11.19 -14.47 2.73
CA SER A 91 -11.13 -15.56 3.71
C SER A 91 -11.08 -15.07 5.15
N ALA A 92 -11.46 -13.82 5.41
CA ALA A 92 -11.41 -13.25 6.76
C ALA A 92 -12.23 -14.04 7.77
N ALA A 93 -13.40 -14.57 7.36
CA ALA A 93 -14.24 -15.42 8.21
C ALA A 93 -13.49 -16.68 8.67
N GLU A 94 -12.82 -17.37 7.76
CA GLU A 94 -12.04 -18.58 8.06
C GLU A 94 -10.81 -18.29 8.91
N LEU A 95 -10.11 -17.21 8.59
CA LEU A 95 -8.90 -16.79 9.30
C LEU A 95 -9.17 -16.25 10.71
N THR A 96 -10.41 -15.94 11.03
CA THR A 96 -10.86 -15.48 12.38
C THR A 96 -11.52 -16.57 13.21
N THR A 97 -11.67 -17.79 12.68
CA THR A 97 -12.06 -18.97 13.49
C THR A 97 -11.08 -19.21 14.62
N MET A 98 -11.44 -20.10 15.57
CA MET A 98 -10.53 -20.44 16.67
C MET A 98 -9.21 -21.01 16.16
N GLU A 99 -9.23 -21.86 15.15
CA GLU A 99 -8.07 -22.47 14.51
C GLU A 99 -7.25 -21.40 13.77
N GLY A 100 -7.89 -20.54 13.00
CA GLY A 100 -7.25 -19.43 12.30
C GLY A 100 -6.55 -18.46 13.26
N ARG A 101 -7.19 -18.14 14.41
CA ARG A 101 -6.59 -17.29 15.44
C ARG A 101 -5.41 -17.96 16.15
N LYS A 102 -5.49 -19.26 16.44
CA LYS A 102 -4.36 -20.03 17.01
C LYS A 102 -3.17 -20.02 16.07
N TRP A 103 -3.40 -20.32 14.78
CA TRP A 103 -2.34 -20.26 13.79
C TRP A 103 -1.73 -18.86 13.71
N ARG A 104 -2.57 -17.84 13.61
CA ARG A 104 -2.11 -16.45 13.51
C ARG A 104 -1.28 -16.03 14.72
N THR A 105 -1.69 -16.42 15.94
CA THR A 105 -0.91 -16.16 17.16
C THR A 105 0.45 -16.82 17.11
N ALA A 106 0.52 -18.09 16.68
CA ALA A 106 1.78 -18.80 16.55
C ALA A 106 2.68 -18.20 15.45
N TYR A 107 2.08 -17.80 14.32
CA TYR A 107 2.80 -17.17 13.21
C TYR A 107 3.38 -15.79 13.59
N SER A 108 2.64 -15.02 14.38
CA SER A 108 3.02 -13.67 14.80
C SER A 108 3.80 -13.63 16.11
N ASP A 109 4.14 -14.78 16.69
CA ASP A 109 4.89 -14.86 17.94
C ASP A 109 6.37 -14.51 17.69
N PRO A 110 6.84 -13.34 18.11
CA PRO A 110 8.21 -12.91 17.90
C PRO A 110 9.22 -13.71 18.73
N ALA A 111 8.76 -14.44 19.79
CA ALA A 111 9.59 -15.36 20.57
C ALA A 111 9.79 -16.70 19.87
N SER A 112 9.05 -16.98 18.81
CA SER A 112 9.19 -18.23 18.07
C SER A 112 10.51 -18.25 17.29
N THR A 113 11.38 -19.18 17.65
CA THR A 113 12.63 -19.45 16.91
C THR A 113 12.40 -20.38 15.73
N ALA A 114 11.23 -21.01 15.64
CA ALA A 114 10.85 -21.91 14.56
C ALA A 114 9.90 -21.20 13.58
N ARG A 115 10.11 -21.41 12.29
CA ARG A 115 9.15 -20.94 11.27
C ARG A 115 7.84 -21.70 11.40
N VAL A 116 6.75 -20.94 11.37
CA VAL A 116 5.41 -21.48 11.46
C VAL A 116 4.84 -21.57 10.04
N GLY A 117 4.58 -22.79 9.58
CA GLY A 117 3.90 -23.03 8.32
C GLY A 117 2.42 -22.68 8.36
N LEU A 118 1.78 -22.80 7.22
CA LEU A 118 0.33 -22.63 7.11
C LEU A 118 -0.39 -23.78 7.84
N ASP A 119 -1.50 -23.47 8.49
CA ASP A 119 -2.33 -24.46 9.17
C ASP A 119 -3.09 -25.34 8.15
N ASP A 120 -3.03 -26.65 8.33
CA ASP A 120 -3.61 -27.65 7.41
C ASP A 120 -5.14 -27.67 7.44
N THR A 121 -5.78 -27.08 8.44
CA THR A 121 -7.25 -27.09 8.59
C THR A 121 -7.90 -25.83 8.04
N VAL A 122 -7.18 -24.70 8.02
CA VAL A 122 -7.72 -23.41 7.61
C VAL A 122 -7.25 -23.04 6.18
N TRP A 123 -5.96 -23.07 5.94
CA TRP A 123 -5.37 -22.51 4.72
C TRP A 123 -5.72 -23.24 3.42
N PRO A 124 -5.96 -24.56 3.36
CA PRO A 124 -6.45 -25.16 2.13
C PRO A 124 -7.73 -24.50 1.62
N GLY A 125 -8.69 -24.22 2.53
CA GLY A 125 -9.94 -23.52 2.20
C GLY A 125 -9.74 -22.09 1.72
N VAL A 126 -8.72 -21.40 2.25
CA VAL A 126 -8.36 -20.04 1.79
C VAL A 126 -7.93 -20.04 0.31
N PHE A 127 -7.11 -21.00 -0.09
CA PHE A 127 -6.69 -21.14 -1.49
C PHE A 127 -7.80 -21.65 -2.40
N GLU A 128 -8.68 -22.52 -1.91
CA GLU A 128 -9.88 -22.95 -2.65
C GLU A 128 -10.81 -21.76 -2.93
N ARG A 129 -10.99 -20.88 -1.94
CA ARG A 129 -11.74 -19.64 -2.09
C ARG A 129 -11.13 -18.71 -3.12
N MET A 130 -9.81 -18.51 -3.06
CA MET A 130 -9.12 -17.68 -4.06
C MET A 130 -9.25 -18.25 -5.47
N ALA A 131 -9.15 -19.56 -5.63
CA ALA A 131 -9.34 -20.21 -6.92
C ALA A 131 -10.77 -20.05 -7.46
N GLN A 132 -11.77 -20.17 -6.58
CA GLN A 132 -13.16 -19.92 -6.93
C GLN A 132 -13.38 -18.45 -7.35
N PHE A 133 -12.84 -17.50 -6.58
CA PHE A 133 -12.94 -16.09 -6.90
C PHE A 133 -12.31 -15.74 -8.26
N ILE A 134 -11.12 -16.27 -8.56
CA ILE A 134 -10.46 -16.10 -9.86
C ILE A 134 -11.37 -16.61 -10.99
N GLN A 135 -11.99 -17.78 -10.81
CA GLN A 135 -12.91 -18.34 -11.80
C GLN A 135 -14.17 -17.49 -11.98
N ASP A 136 -14.77 -17.04 -10.86
CA ASP A 136 -16.04 -16.33 -10.87
C ASP A 136 -15.91 -14.88 -11.39
N THR A 137 -14.72 -14.28 -11.26
CA THR A 137 -14.42 -12.93 -11.74
C THR A 137 -13.65 -12.92 -13.06
N HIS A 138 -13.43 -14.09 -13.66
CA HIS A 138 -12.72 -14.28 -14.92
C HIS A 138 -11.32 -13.62 -14.98
N LEU A 139 -10.63 -13.54 -13.84
CA LEU A 139 -9.26 -13.02 -13.79
C LEU A 139 -8.31 -13.88 -14.62
N THR A 140 -7.44 -13.22 -15.37
CA THR A 140 -6.50 -13.84 -16.31
C THR A 140 -5.07 -13.33 -16.12
N ALA A 141 -4.12 -13.90 -16.83
CA ALA A 141 -2.73 -13.43 -16.81
C ALA A 141 -2.59 -11.95 -17.23
N ASP A 142 -3.51 -11.42 -18.02
CA ASP A 142 -3.48 -10.00 -18.44
C ASP A 142 -3.73 -9.05 -17.26
N ASP A 143 -4.50 -9.48 -16.25
CA ASP A 143 -4.77 -8.70 -15.05
C ASP A 143 -3.53 -8.53 -14.16
N LEU A 144 -2.54 -9.41 -14.30
CA LEU A 144 -1.28 -9.33 -13.54
C LEU A 144 -0.41 -8.12 -13.91
N ALA A 145 -0.68 -7.49 -15.03
CA ALA A 145 -0.01 -6.26 -15.47
C ALA A 145 -0.70 -4.98 -14.98
N GLN A 146 -1.91 -5.09 -14.42
CA GLN A 146 -2.69 -3.94 -13.95
C GLN A 146 -2.02 -3.29 -12.75
N THR A 147 -1.69 -2.02 -12.90
CA THR A 147 -1.20 -1.15 -11.82
C THR A 147 -2.30 -0.18 -11.38
N TYR A 148 -2.05 0.57 -10.30
CA TYR A 148 -3.05 1.45 -9.69
C TYR A 148 -3.68 2.43 -10.70
N ASP A 149 -2.88 3.24 -11.41
CA ASP A 149 -3.40 4.28 -12.30
C ASP A 149 -4.30 3.73 -13.45
N PRO A 150 -3.92 2.66 -14.17
CA PRO A 150 -4.81 2.02 -15.13
C PRO A 150 -6.15 1.58 -14.52
N VAL A 151 -6.16 0.93 -13.36
CA VAL A 151 -7.40 0.51 -12.69
C VAL A 151 -8.27 1.72 -12.34
N MET A 152 -7.67 2.78 -11.79
CA MET A 152 -8.39 4.02 -11.48
C MET A 152 -8.99 4.66 -12.74
N ASN A 153 -8.28 4.61 -13.87
CA ASN A 153 -8.79 5.14 -15.13
C ASN A 153 -9.94 4.31 -15.72
N LEU A 154 -9.84 2.97 -15.65
CA LEU A 154 -10.97 2.11 -16.04
C LEU A 154 -12.22 2.43 -15.22
N PHE A 155 -12.07 2.63 -13.91
CA PHE A 155 -13.19 2.97 -13.04
C PHE A 155 -13.77 4.35 -13.36
N ARG A 156 -12.94 5.39 -13.57
CA ARG A 156 -13.37 6.73 -13.97
C ARG A 156 -14.14 6.73 -15.28
N ASN A 157 -13.70 5.94 -16.22
CA ASN A 157 -14.32 5.86 -17.54
C ASN A 157 -15.60 5.02 -17.55
N GLY A 158 -15.97 4.38 -16.44
CA GLY A 158 -17.10 3.45 -16.39
C GLY A 158 -16.85 2.14 -17.16
N GLU A 159 -15.60 1.77 -17.36
CA GLU A 159 -15.19 0.53 -18.05
C GLU A 159 -15.10 -0.67 -17.10
N VAL A 160 -15.10 -0.42 -15.77
CA VAL A 160 -15.18 -1.43 -14.73
C VAL A 160 -16.20 -1.01 -13.67
N ALA A 161 -17.01 -1.98 -13.22
CA ALA A 161 -18.08 -1.73 -12.26
C ALA A 161 -17.58 -1.75 -10.80
N MET A 162 -16.65 -2.63 -10.49
CA MET A 162 -16.10 -2.83 -9.14
C MET A 162 -14.60 -3.07 -9.20
N TYR A 163 -13.89 -2.56 -8.21
CA TYR A 163 -12.48 -2.93 -8.02
C TYR A 163 -12.16 -3.16 -6.55
N PHE A 164 -11.10 -3.92 -6.28
CA PHE A 164 -10.56 -4.04 -4.93
C PHE A 164 -9.82 -2.76 -4.55
N GLY A 165 -10.16 -2.17 -3.40
CA GLY A 165 -9.55 -0.93 -2.95
C GLY A 165 -9.86 -0.58 -1.50
N SER A 166 -9.44 0.61 -1.08
CA SER A 166 -9.66 1.12 0.27
C SER A 166 -10.78 2.16 0.31
N SER A 167 -11.38 2.31 1.48
CA SER A 167 -12.40 3.33 1.75
C SER A 167 -11.90 4.76 1.51
N ALA A 168 -10.62 5.02 1.74
CA ALA A 168 -10.01 6.33 1.47
C ALA A 168 -10.06 6.73 -0.03
N GLY A 169 -10.16 5.74 -0.95
CA GLY A 169 -10.30 6.00 -2.38
C GLY A 169 -11.70 6.39 -2.82
N VAL A 170 -12.74 6.06 -2.05
CA VAL A 170 -14.14 6.32 -2.43
C VAL A 170 -14.43 7.80 -2.58
N LYS A 171 -13.99 8.60 -1.61
CA LYS A 171 -14.16 10.05 -1.64
C LYS A 171 -13.55 10.69 -2.88
N MET A 172 -12.41 10.22 -3.34
CA MET A 172 -11.76 10.74 -4.54
C MET A 172 -12.70 10.69 -5.75
N PHE A 173 -13.35 9.56 -5.99
CA PHE A 173 -14.28 9.41 -7.10
C PHE A 173 -15.58 10.20 -6.91
N GLN A 174 -16.07 10.31 -5.68
CA GLN A 174 -17.23 11.15 -5.38
C GLN A 174 -16.95 12.63 -5.64
N ASP A 175 -15.76 13.13 -5.29
CA ASP A 175 -15.34 14.50 -5.58
C ASP A 175 -15.21 14.75 -7.10
N GLU A 176 -14.97 13.70 -7.89
CA GLU A 176 -14.97 13.71 -9.36
C GLU A 176 -16.40 13.58 -9.96
N GLY A 177 -17.42 13.41 -9.13
CA GLY A 177 -18.85 13.30 -9.54
C GLY A 177 -19.25 11.88 -9.93
N ILE A 178 -18.46 10.87 -9.61
CA ILE A 178 -18.77 9.45 -9.82
C ILE A 178 -19.49 8.93 -8.59
N ASP A 179 -20.70 8.41 -8.77
CA ASP A 179 -21.49 7.85 -7.68
C ASP A 179 -20.88 6.51 -7.19
N THR A 180 -20.07 6.61 -6.16
CA THR A 180 -19.23 5.52 -5.65
C THR A 180 -19.61 5.17 -4.24
N ILE A 181 -19.69 3.87 -3.94
CA ILE A 181 -19.87 3.32 -2.59
C ILE A 181 -18.78 2.32 -2.28
N PHE A 182 -18.63 2.01 -0.98
CA PHE A 182 -17.73 0.96 -0.49
C PHE A 182 -18.54 -0.21 0.02
N MET A 183 -18.11 -1.43 -0.32
CA MET A 183 -18.73 -2.66 0.11
C MET A 183 -17.73 -3.61 0.77
N PRO A 184 -18.14 -4.38 1.80
CA PRO A 184 -17.29 -5.35 2.45
C PRO A 184 -17.01 -6.57 1.56
N PHE A 185 -16.03 -7.38 1.95
CA PHE A 185 -15.88 -8.73 1.39
C PHE A 185 -17.05 -9.61 1.80
N PHE A 186 -17.50 -10.43 0.88
CA PHE A 186 -18.54 -11.43 1.10
C PHE A 186 -17.90 -12.79 1.31
N SER A 187 -18.13 -13.41 2.46
CA SER A 187 -17.72 -14.79 2.72
C SER A 187 -18.79 -15.79 2.24
N GLN A 188 -18.39 -17.05 2.02
CA GLN A 188 -19.34 -18.07 1.56
C GLN A 188 -20.39 -18.46 2.63
N ASN A 189 -20.10 -18.24 3.91
CA ASN A 189 -21.05 -18.49 4.98
C ASN A 189 -22.08 -17.35 5.14
N GLY A 190 -22.05 -16.34 4.28
CA GLY A 190 -22.95 -15.19 4.30
C GLY A 190 -22.50 -14.05 5.20
N GLU A 191 -21.42 -14.20 5.94
CA GLU A 191 -20.84 -13.10 6.72
C GLU A 191 -20.18 -12.05 5.82
N LYS A 192 -20.18 -10.82 6.29
CA LYS A 192 -19.49 -9.71 5.65
C LYS A 192 -18.30 -9.30 6.50
N TRP A 193 -17.17 -9.04 5.87
CA TRP A 193 -15.93 -8.68 6.53
C TRP A 193 -15.26 -7.51 5.84
N ILE A 194 -14.65 -6.63 6.59
CA ILE A 194 -13.68 -5.68 6.06
C ILE A 194 -12.28 -6.07 6.53
N MET A 195 -11.31 -5.85 5.68
CA MET A 195 -9.94 -5.87 6.12
C MET A 195 -9.55 -4.45 6.53
N THR A 196 -8.84 -4.31 7.64
CA THR A 196 -8.39 -3.01 8.12
C THR A 196 -6.88 -2.96 8.12
N THR A 197 -6.36 -1.80 7.77
CA THR A 197 -4.93 -1.53 7.82
C THR A 197 -4.64 -0.29 8.62
N PRO A 198 -3.50 -0.25 9.34
CA PRO A 198 -3.05 0.97 9.98
C PRO A 198 -2.77 2.04 8.94
N TYR A 199 -3.40 3.19 9.09
CA TYR A 199 -3.24 4.33 8.20
C TYR A 199 -2.60 5.50 8.96
N PHE A 200 -1.70 6.25 8.31
CA PHE A 200 -0.88 7.28 8.95
C PHE A 200 -0.14 6.78 10.19
N GLN A 201 0.87 5.98 9.98
CA GLN A 201 1.72 5.47 11.06
C GLN A 201 2.68 6.57 11.53
N VAL A 202 2.76 6.77 12.84
CA VAL A 202 3.61 7.76 13.47
C VAL A 202 4.62 7.08 14.37
N ALA A 203 5.89 7.37 14.16
CA ALA A 203 6.99 6.95 15.02
C ALA A 203 7.80 8.14 15.49
N LEU A 204 8.36 8.06 16.68
CA LEU A 204 9.31 9.04 17.18
C LEU A 204 10.73 8.63 16.78
N ASN A 205 11.53 9.60 16.31
CA ASN A 205 12.91 9.34 15.99
C ASN A 205 13.69 9.00 17.27
N ARG A 206 14.49 7.94 17.21
CA ARG A 206 15.31 7.49 18.34
C ARG A 206 16.31 8.55 18.83
N ASP A 207 16.80 9.41 17.94
CA ASP A 207 17.74 10.49 18.31
C ASP A 207 17.14 11.48 19.31
N LEU A 208 15.81 11.53 19.44
CA LEU A 208 15.11 12.33 20.45
C LEU A 208 15.40 11.87 21.89
N GLU A 209 15.94 10.67 22.09
CA GLU A 209 16.38 10.21 23.42
C GLU A 209 17.50 11.12 23.99
N GLN A 210 18.29 11.73 23.12
CA GLN A 210 19.41 12.60 23.48
C GLN A 210 19.04 14.07 23.53
N ASP A 211 17.80 14.45 23.15
CA ASP A 211 17.31 15.83 23.13
C ASP A 211 15.95 15.91 23.84
N THR A 212 16.00 16.13 25.14
CA THR A 212 14.80 16.15 26.00
C THR A 212 13.77 17.19 25.54
N ALA A 213 14.20 18.39 25.13
CA ALA A 213 13.29 19.46 24.74
C ALA A 213 12.56 19.12 23.43
N ARG A 214 13.26 18.56 22.45
CA ARG A 214 12.65 18.07 21.21
C ARG A 214 11.75 16.87 21.46
N ARG A 215 12.17 15.94 22.33
CA ARG A 215 11.34 14.79 22.71
C ARG A 215 10.02 15.23 23.35
N GLU A 216 10.05 16.15 24.30
CA GLU A 216 8.84 16.69 24.92
C GLU A 216 7.90 17.34 23.89
N THR A 217 8.48 18.10 22.95
CA THR A 217 7.71 18.71 21.87
C THR A 217 7.08 17.67 20.96
N ALA A 218 7.84 16.66 20.54
CA ALA A 218 7.35 15.57 19.72
C ALA A 218 6.24 14.77 20.43
N MET A 219 6.37 14.54 21.74
CA MET A 219 5.33 13.91 22.55
C MET A 219 4.05 14.75 22.62
N LYS A 220 4.16 16.09 22.72
CA LYS A 220 2.99 16.96 22.66
C LYS A 220 2.28 16.88 21.32
N VAL A 221 3.02 16.86 20.21
CA VAL A 221 2.45 16.70 18.86
C VAL A 221 1.73 15.36 18.76
N LEU A 222 2.37 14.26 19.19
CA LEU A 222 1.76 12.94 19.20
C LEU A 222 0.47 12.91 20.05
N ASN A 223 0.50 13.48 21.24
CA ASN A 223 -0.68 13.56 22.11
C ASN A 223 -1.83 14.37 21.48
N VAL A 224 -1.51 15.45 20.75
CA VAL A 224 -2.53 16.20 20.00
C VAL A 224 -3.12 15.33 18.89
N MET A 225 -2.32 14.64 18.09
CA MET A 225 -2.80 13.77 17.01
C MET A 225 -3.69 12.62 17.54
N LEU A 226 -3.39 12.13 18.72
CA LEU A 226 -4.11 11.03 19.36
C LEU A 226 -5.22 11.51 20.31
N SER A 227 -5.43 12.82 20.45
CA SER A 227 -6.50 13.37 21.29
C SER A 227 -7.88 13.07 20.70
N GLU A 228 -8.89 12.99 21.54
CA GLU A 228 -10.27 12.78 21.12
C GLU A 228 -10.73 13.86 20.10
N GLU A 229 -10.33 15.12 20.30
CA GLU A 229 -10.64 16.22 19.40
C GLU A 229 -10.04 15.99 18.00
N ALA A 230 -8.75 15.65 17.92
CA ALA A 230 -8.09 15.39 16.63
C ALA A 230 -8.65 14.15 15.97
N GLN A 231 -8.88 13.08 16.73
CA GLN A 231 -9.48 11.85 16.21
C GLN A 231 -10.89 12.07 15.67
N ASN A 232 -11.71 12.87 16.35
CA ASN A 232 -13.04 13.27 15.83
C ASN A 232 -12.95 14.06 14.54
N ARG A 233 -11.89 14.86 14.33
CA ARG A 233 -11.65 15.59 13.06
C ARG A 233 -11.15 14.65 11.96
N ILE A 234 -10.30 13.70 12.30
CA ILE A 234 -9.74 12.72 11.34
C ILE A 234 -10.85 11.84 10.75
N VAL A 235 -11.80 11.40 11.57
CA VAL A 235 -12.91 10.55 11.12
C VAL A 235 -14.16 11.35 10.73
N ALA A 236 -14.10 12.69 10.80
CA ALA A 236 -15.25 13.54 10.42
C ALA A 236 -15.28 13.74 8.91
N ASP A 237 -16.46 14.11 8.41
CA ASP A 237 -16.67 14.77 7.15
C ASP A 237 -16.11 14.04 5.91
N GLY A 238 -16.40 12.75 5.79
CA GLY A 238 -16.19 12.01 4.54
C GLY A 238 -14.76 11.56 4.27
N GLN A 239 -13.95 11.44 5.31
CA GLN A 239 -12.64 10.80 5.17
C GLN A 239 -12.74 9.27 5.09
N ASP A 240 -13.89 8.69 5.52
CA ASP A 240 -14.20 7.26 5.49
C ASP A 240 -13.09 6.36 6.08
N VAL A 241 -12.43 6.89 7.11
CA VAL A 241 -11.44 6.19 7.92
C VAL A 241 -11.97 5.92 9.32
N LEU A 242 -11.41 4.92 9.99
CA LEU A 242 -11.82 4.47 11.30
C LEU A 242 -10.85 4.96 12.37
N SER A 243 -11.38 5.45 13.51
CA SER A 243 -10.54 5.77 14.65
C SER A 243 -10.21 4.53 15.47
N TYR A 244 -8.99 4.49 16.00
CA TYR A 244 -8.61 3.51 17.02
C TYR A 244 -9.02 3.93 18.45
N SER A 245 -9.52 5.15 18.64
CA SER A 245 -9.98 5.62 19.93
C SER A 245 -11.38 5.09 20.23
N GLN A 246 -11.55 4.46 21.40
CA GLN A 246 -12.85 3.97 21.87
C GLN A 246 -13.82 5.09 22.19
N ASN A 247 -13.33 6.31 22.44
CA ASN A 247 -14.15 7.47 22.78
C ASN A 247 -14.67 8.24 21.56
N VAL A 248 -14.22 7.85 20.36
CA VAL A 248 -14.62 8.50 19.11
C VAL A 248 -15.72 7.67 18.47
N PRO A 249 -16.93 8.25 18.30
CA PRO A 249 -18.03 7.51 17.71
C PRO A 249 -17.74 7.17 16.24
N LEU A 250 -18.24 6.02 15.80
CA LEU A 250 -18.20 5.63 14.41
C LEU A 250 -18.98 6.63 13.54
N ARG A 251 -18.32 7.27 12.61
CA ARG A 251 -18.90 8.23 11.67
C ARG A 251 -18.64 7.75 10.25
N LEU A 252 -19.59 7.02 9.71
CA LEU A 252 -19.55 6.56 8.34
C LEU A 252 -20.45 7.45 7.47
N THR A 253 -19.94 7.83 6.32
CA THR A 253 -20.74 8.53 5.30
C THR A 253 -21.74 7.57 4.67
N GLU A 254 -22.64 8.09 3.86
CA GLU A 254 -23.65 7.29 3.16
C GLU A 254 -22.99 6.24 2.23
N CYS A 255 -21.81 6.55 1.68
CA CYS A 255 -21.07 5.61 0.85
C CYS A 255 -20.50 4.40 1.60
N MET A 256 -20.40 4.50 2.93
CA MET A 256 -19.91 3.44 3.82
C MET A 256 -21.04 2.77 4.63
N LYS A 257 -22.31 3.04 4.32
CA LYS A 257 -23.44 2.54 5.14
C LYS A 257 -23.45 1.01 5.26
N ASP A 258 -23.11 0.30 4.20
CA ASP A 258 -23.10 -1.17 4.18
C ASP A 258 -21.97 -1.77 5.02
N VAL A 259 -21.05 -0.95 5.50
CA VAL A 259 -19.93 -1.33 6.37
C VAL A 259 -20.27 -1.11 7.85
N ARG A 260 -21.32 -0.33 8.17
CA ARG A 260 -21.68 -0.01 9.57
C ARG A 260 -21.87 -1.26 10.40
N ASP A 261 -22.74 -2.16 9.95
CA ASP A 261 -23.05 -3.38 10.69
C ASP A 261 -21.79 -4.24 10.88
N VAL A 262 -20.98 -4.34 9.85
CA VAL A 262 -19.70 -5.07 9.85
C VAL A 262 -18.73 -4.53 10.92
N VAL A 263 -18.66 -3.20 11.06
CA VAL A 263 -17.81 -2.56 12.07
C VAL A 263 -18.40 -2.70 13.47
N GLU A 264 -19.73 -2.54 13.63
CA GLU A 264 -20.44 -2.69 14.92
C GLU A 264 -20.40 -4.13 15.43
N GLU A 265 -20.44 -5.12 14.53
CA GLU A 265 -20.29 -6.55 14.84
C GLU A 265 -18.82 -6.96 15.03
N ASN A 266 -17.87 -6.04 14.85
CA ASN A 266 -16.42 -6.28 14.91
C ASN A 266 -15.94 -7.35 13.91
N HIS A 267 -16.56 -7.42 12.73
CA HIS A 267 -16.10 -8.24 11.62
C HIS A 267 -14.96 -7.54 10.84
N MET A 268 -13.98 -7.10 11.60
CA MET A 268 -12.78 -6.43 11.10
C MET A 268 -11.59 -7.37 11.18
N TYR A 269 -10.93 -7.59 10.06
CA TYR A 269 -9.75 -8.42 9.97
C TYR A 269 -8.50 -7.56 9.77
N ILE A 270 -7.48 -7.71 10.61
CA ILE A 270 -6.18 -7.11 10.38
C ILE A 270 -5.36 -8.04 9.50
N ARG A 271 -4.90 -7.56 8.36
CA ARG A 271 -4.05 -8.35 7.48
C ARG A 271 -2.74 -8.77 8.16
N ILE A 272 -2.22 -9.91 7.76
CA ILE A 272 -0.83 -10.29 8.03
C ILE A 272 0.03 -9.57 6.99
N ALA A 273 1.00 -8.79 7.45
CA ALA A 273 1.78 -7.89 6.62
C ALA A 273 3.29 -8.03 6.90
N SER A 274 3.81 -9.26 6.87
CA SER A 274 5.27 -9.47 6.84
C SER A 274 5.79 -9.41 5.40
N ASN A 275 7.04 -8.99 5.21
CA ASN A 275 7.66 -8.92 3.88
C ASN A 275 7.62 -10.27 3.16
N ASP A 276 7.86 -11.36 3.88
CA ASP A 276 7.82 -12.71 3.31
C ASP A 276 6.41 -13.04 2.83
N PHE A 277 5.39 -12.70 3.63
CA PHE A 277 4.00 -12.98 3.27
C PHE A 277 3.55 -12.20 2.03
N PHE A 278 4.00 -10.94 1.88
CA PHE A 278 3.77 -10.15 0.67
C PHE A 278 4.38 -10.82 -0.57
N ALA A 279 5.68 -11.13 -0.51
CA ALA A 279 6.41 -11.70 -1.64
C ALA A 279 5.86 -13.08 -2.06
N ILE A 280 5.59 -13.96 -1.09
CA ILE A 280 5.05 -15.28 -1.34
C ILE A 280 3.63 -15.18 -1.90
N SER A 281 2.79 -14.29 -1.35
CA SER A 281 1.43 -14.05 -1.87
C SER A 281 1.46 -13.62 -3.34
N LYS A 282 2.37 -12.68 -3.68
CA LYS A 282 2.54 -12.23 -5.06
C LYS A 282 2.91 -13.38 -5.98
N ASP A 283 3.92 -14.17 -5.62
CA ASP A 283 4.35 -15.30 -6.45
C ASP A 283 3.23 -16.33 -6.65
N VAL A 284 2.60 -16.74 -5.56
CA VAL A 284 1.64 -17.85 -5.59
C VAL A 284 0.30 -17.43 -6.19
N VAL A 285 -0.25 -16.27 -5.79
CA VAL A 285 -1.53 -15.79 -6.33
C VAL A 285 -1.41 -15.44 -7.81
N SER A 286 -0.28 -14.85 -8.25
CA SER A 286 -0.06 -14.62 -9.68
C SER A 286 -0.09 -15.91 -10.50
N LYS A 287 0.52 -16.97 -9.99
CA LYS A 287 0.47 -18.29 -10.65
C LYS A 287 -0.91 -18.94 -10.64
N MET A 288 -1.73 -18.65 -9.61
CA MET A 288 -3.14 -19.07 -9.62
C MET A 288 -3.93 -18.31 -10.70
N ILE A 289 -3.78 -17.00 -10.79
CA ILE A 289 -4.44 -16.15 -11.80
C ILE A 289 -3.99 -16.55 -13.21
N ALA A 290 -2.71 -16.87 -13.41
CA ALA A 290 -2.17 -17.35 -14.68
C ALA A 290 -2.62 -18.79 -15.02
N GLY A 291 -3.32 -19.48 -14.13
CA GLY A 291 -3.75 -20.87 -14.34
C GLY A 291 -2.64 -21.91 -14.19
N GLU A 292 -1.47 -21.51 -13.68
CA GLU A 292 -0.32 -22.42 -13.47
C GLU A 292 -0.48 -23.27 -12.21
N TYR A 293 -1.17 -22.75 -11.18
CA TYR A 293 -1.41 -23.44 -9.91
C TYR A 293 -2.89 -23.67 -9.66
N THR A 294 -3.23 -24.91 -9.32
CA THR A 294 -4.48 -25.23 -8.62
C THR A 294 -4.40 -24.76 -7.17
N ALA A 295 -5.53 -24.63 -6.47
CA ALA A 295 -5.59 -24.29 -5.05
C ALA A 295 -4.65 -25.15 -4.19
N LYS A 296 -4.64 -26.47 -4.42
CA LYS A 296 -3.76 -27.40 -3.70
C LYS A 296 -2.28 -27.19 -3.98
N GLN A 297 -1.91 -26.86 -5.22
CA GLN A 297 -0.51 -26.55 -5.57
C GLN A 297 -0.10 -25.23 -4.98
N ALA A 298 -0.98 -24.22 -5.00
CA ALA A 298 -0.79 -22.93 -4.39
C ALA A 298 -0.53 -23.03 -2.88
N TYR A 299 -1.40 -23.73 -2.15
CA TYR A 299 -1.21 -23.99 -0.73
C TYR A 299 0.16 -24.63 -0.43
N ARG A 300 0.53 -25.67 -1.17
CA ARG A 300 1.80 -26.37 -0.98
C ARG A 300 3.01 -25.47 -1.29
N ALA A 301 2.93 -24.72 -2.38
CA ALA A 301 4.00 -23.81 -2.81
C ALA A 301 4.18 -22.68 -1.79
N PHE A 302 3.09 -22.10 -1.31
CA PHE A 302 3.10 -21.07 -0.30
C PHE A 302 3.73 -21.59 1.01
N ASN A 303 3.24 -22.72 1.50
CA ASN A 303 3.75 -23.33 2.72
C ASN A 303 5.24 -23.71 2.62
N ALA A 304 5.65 -24.23 1.47
CA ALA A 304 7.05 -24.57 1.23
C ALA A 304 7.95 -23.32 1.23
N GLN A 305 7.52 -22.23 0.62
CA GLN A 305 8.26 -20.96 0.60
C GLN A 305 8.29 -20.33 2.01
N LEU A 306 7.19 -20.40 2.75
CA LEU A 306 7.10 -19.86 4.10
C LEU A 306 8.04 -20.61 5.08
N LEU A 307 8.17 -21.91 4.90
CA LEU A 307 9.06 -22.77 5.71
C LEU A 307 10.50 -22.86 5.17
N ALA A 308 10.75 -22.36 3.95
CA ALA A 308 12.10 -22.35 3.42
C ALA A 308 13.02 -21.55 4.35
N GLU A 309 14.14 -22.12 4.71
CA GLU A 309 15.18 -21.34 5.36
C GLU A 309 15.54 -20.20 4.39
N GLU A 310 15.47 -18.95 4.86
CA GLU A 310 16.19 -17.90 4.16
C GLU A 310 17.61 -18.41 3.99
N ALA A 311 18.07 -18.50 2.74
CA ALA A 311 19.51 -18.53 2.54
C ALA A 311 20.02 -17.36 3.38
N PRO A 312 20.98 -17.58 4.33
CA PRO A 312 21.43 -16.51 5.19
C PRO A 312 21.75 -15.34 4.26
N ALA A 313 20.88 -14.31 4.29
CA ALA A 313 21.19 -13.06 3.65
C ALA A 313 22.50 -12.70 4.29
N ALA A 314 23.57 -12.73 3.52
CA ALA A 314 24.88 -12.55 4.06
C ALA A 314 24.81 -11.28 4.89
N ASP A 315 24.91 -11.41 6.24
CA ASP A 315 25.01 -10.27 7.14
C ASP A 315 26.30 -9.48 6.85
N GLU A 316 27.04 -9.94 5.83
CA GLU A 316 28.21 -9.26 5.34
C GLU A 316 27.84 -7.96 4.65
N PRO A 317 28.47 -6.87 5.05
CA PRO A 317 28.27 -5.58 4.40
C PRO A 317 28.64 -5.67 2.92
N VAL A 318 27.70 -5.30 2.05
CA VAL A 318 27.93 -5.21 0.60
C VAL A 318 28.24 -3.78 0.18
N LEU A 319 27.94 -2.82 1.05
CA LEU A 319 28.15 -1.40 0.82
C LEU A 319 28.44 -0.71 2.14
N THR A 320 29.42 0.18 2.16
CA THR A 320 29.70 1.08 3.29
C THR A 320 29.41 2.52 2.88
N SER A 321 28.60 3.23 3.67
CA SER A 321 28.44 4.66 3.54
C SER A 321 29.26 5.39 4.61
N GLU A 322 30.25 6.15 4.18
CA GLU A 322 31.11 6.91 5.09
C GLU A 322 30.48 8.20 5.61
N LYS A 323 29.33 8.59 5.05
CA LYS A 323 28.60 9.81 5.39
C LYS A 323 27.13 9.53 5.53
N SER A 324 26.46 10.34 6.35
CA SER A 324 25.01 10.36 6.40
C SER A 324 24.45 11.36 5.39
N TYR A 325 23.40 10.92 4.67
CA TYR A 325 22.67 11.74 3.70
C TYR A 325 21.20 11.78 4.10
N SER A 326 20.70 12.99 4.30
CA SER A 326 19.31 13.23 4.70
C SER A 326 18.36 13.00 3.52
N ASN A 327 17.16 12.46 3.82
CA ASN A 327 16.04 12.39 2.89
C ASN A 327 15.15 13.64 2.90
N VAL A 328 15.62 14.72 3.47
CA VAL A 328 14.91 16.00 3.46
C VAL A 328 15.09 16.67 2.09
N PHE A 329 13.98 17.09 1.49
CA PHE A 329 14.04 17.92 0.29
C PHE A 329 14.44 19.34 0.63
N HIS A 330 15.41 19.85 -0.10
CA HIS A 330 15.79 21.25 -0.04
C HIS A 330 14.85 22.11 -0.89
N ALA A 331 14.89 23.42 -0.67
CA ALA A 331 14.06 24.39 -1.41
C ALA A 331 14.29 24.36 -2.93
N ASN A 332 15.45 23.89 -3.38
CA ASN A 332 15.79 23.70 -4.79
C ASN A 332 15.36 22.32 -5.33
N GLY A 333 14.56 21.54 -4.60
CA GLY A 333 14.12 20.21 -5.01
C GLY A 333 15.17 19.09 -4.79
N GLY A 334 16.37 19.39 -4.32
CA GLY A 334 17.42 18.41 -4.08
C GLY A 334 17.13 17.52 -2.85
N ASN A 335 17.45 16.24 -2.98
CA ASN A 335 17.41 15.26 -1.89
C ASN A 335 18.69 14.42 -1.91
N ALA A 336 19.53 14.59 -0.89
CA ALA A 336 20.86 13.99 -0.89
C ALA A 336 20.81 12.45 -0.83
N ALA A 337 19.94 11.87 0.00
CA ALA A 337 19.80 10.42 0.11
C ALA A 337 19.31 9.81 -1.19
N PHE A 338 18.26 10.37 -1.79
CA PHE A 338 17.69 9.86 -3.04
C PHE A 338 18.64 10.03 -4.22
N SER A 339 19.44 11.09 -4.23
CA SER A 339 20.50 11.27 -5.23
C SER A 339 21.58 10.19 -5.14
N VAL A 340 21.98 9.80 -3.92
CA VAL A 340 22.94 8.72 -3.70
C VAL A 340 22.36 7.39 -4.20
N MET A 341 21.12 7.07 -3.82
CA MET A 341 20.44 5.85 -4.27
C MET A 341 20.28 5.81 -5.79
N ALA A 342 19.85 6.91 -6.40
CA ALA A 342 19.69 7.01 -7.85
C ALA A 342 21.05 6.86 -8.58
N ASN A 343 22.11 7.45 -8.07
CA ASN A 343 23.46 7.29 -8.62
C ASN A 343 23.95 5.84 -8.54
N THR A 344 23.68 5.17 -7.42
CA THR A 344 24.03 3.75 -7.22
C THR A 344 23.29 2.88 -8.22
N LEU A 345 21.96 3.04 -8.35
CA LEU A 345 21.17 2.29 -9.31
C LEU A 345 21.62 2.55 -10.76
N ARG A 346 21.88 3.80 -11.13
CA ARG A 346 22.41 4.14 -12.45
C ARG A 346 23.71 3.38 -12.75
N GLY A 347 24.60 3.28 -11.76
CA GLY A 347 25.84 2.52 -11.86
C GLY A 347 25.59 1.01 -12.04
N VAL A 348 24.67 0.44 -11.28
CA VAL A 348 24.29 -0.99 -11.36
C VAL A 348 23.71 -1.31 -12.74
N TYR A 349 22.83 -0.47 -13.27
CA TYR A 349 22.24 -0.68 -14.59
C TYR A 349 23.18 -0.32 -15.75
N GLY A 350 24.32 0.31 -15.48
CA GLY A 350 25.26 0.73 -16.51
C GLY A 350 24.69 1.76 -17.50
N THR A 351 23.74 2.58 -17.05
CA THR A 351 23.08 3.57 -17.90
C THR A 351 23.70 4.95 -17.76
N ASP A 352 23.57 5.76 -18.82
CA ASP A 352 24.05 7.14 -18.81
C ASP A 352 23.23 8.05 -17.91
N VAL A 353 21.93 7.84 -17.89
CA VAL A 353 20.94 8.62 -17.13
C VAL A 353 19.98 7.66 -16.43
N LEU A 354 19.57 8.01 -15.22
CA LEU A 354 18.46 7.37 -14.53
C LEU A 354 17.43 8.46 -14.20
N LEU A 355 16.18 8.17 -14.52
CA LEU A 355 15.00 8.95 -14.12
C LEU A 355 14.15 8.10 -13.19
N ALA A 356 13.83 8.62 -12.04
CA ALA A 356 12.95 8.00 -11.06
C ALA A 356 12.05 9.05 -10.43
N THR A 357 11.07 8.62 -9.66
CA THR A 357 10.26 9.52 -8.83
C THR A 357 10.69 9.40 -7.37
N ALA A 358 10.33 10.37 -6.57
CA ALA A 358 10.64 10.34 -5.14
C ALA A 358 10.02 9.13 -4.42
N ASN A 359 8.89 8.61 -4.92
CA ASN A 359 8.26 7.39 -4.41
C ASN A 359 9.08 6.11 -4.65
N SER A 360 10.09 6.16 -5.52
CA SER A 360 10.97 5.02 -5.77
C SER A 360 11.95 4.77 -4.62
N PHE A 361 12.06 5.70 -3.68
CA PHE A 361 13.06 5.65 -2.61
C PHE A 361 12.43 5.94 -1.25
N THR A 362 13.02 5.38 -0.20
CA THR A 362 12.61 5.63 1.19
C THR A 362 13.81 5.74 2.12
N GLY A 363 13.61 6.45 3.22
CA GLY A 363 14.61 6.60 4.27
C GLY A 363 15.77 7.53 3.95
N SER A 364 16.66 7.68 4.91
CA SER A 364 17.94 8.40 4.81
C SER A 364 19.08 7.39 4.69
N VAL A 365 20.13 7.73 3.95
CA VAL A 365 21.37 6.94 3.97
C VAL A 365 22.17 7.37 5.18
N LEU A 366 22.38 6.49 6.14
CA LEU A 366 23.19 6.76 7.33
C LEU A 366 24.65 6.36 7.09
N LYS A 367 25.58 6.94 7.88
CA LYS A 367 26.93 6.43 7.92
C LYS A 367 26.91 5.05 8.59
N ALA A 368 27.00 4.00 7.80
CA ALA A 368 26.91 2.62 8.27
C ALA A 368 27.38 1.66 7.18
N ASP A 369 27.60 0.43 7.59
CA ASP A 369 27.70 -0.71 6.69
C ASP A 369 26.28 -1.21 6.36
N TYR A 370 26.04 -1.52 5.10
CA TYR A 370 24.74 -1.95 4.60
C TYR A 370 24.82 -3.39 4.08
N THR A 371 23.94 -4.22 4.57
CA THR A 371 23.65 -5.51 3.98
C THR A 371 22.77 -5.35 2.72
N ILE A 372 22.66 -6.39 1.90
CA ILE A 372 21.74 -6.40 0.75
C ILE A 372 20.32 -6.10 1.21
N LYS A 373 19.87 -6.69 2.33
CA LYS A 373 18.52 -6.48 2.88
C LYS A 373 18.28 -5.01 3.28
N MET A 374 19.25 -4.39 3.96
CA MET A 374 19.16 -2.97 4.33
C MET A 374 19.12 -2.06 3.10
N ALA A 375 19.97 -2.32 2.10
CA ALA A 375 19.98 -1.54 0.87
C ALA A 375 18.69 -1.73 0.06
N ALA A 376 18.18 -2.95 -0.04
CA ALA A 376 16.94 -3.26 -0.73
C ALA A 376 15.73 -2.59 -0.08
N SER A 377 15.69 -2.48 1.25
CA SER A 377 14.58 -1.82 1.96
C SER A 377 14.47 -0.31 1.70
N MET A 378 15.52 0.30 1.13
CA MET A 378 15.54 1.73 0.78
C MET A 378 14.95 2.00 -0.62
N ILE A 379 14.66 0.97 -1.38
CA ILE A 379 14.09 1.03 -2.73
C ILE A 379 12.69 0.44 -2.66
N MET A 380 11.71 1.21 -3.11
CA MET A 380 10.32 0.72 -3.16
C MET A 380 10.16 -0.22 -4.36
N PRO A 381 9.95 -1.54 -4.15
CA PRO A 381 10.00 -2.54 -5.22
C PRO A 381 9.00 -2.26 -6.35
N ASN A 382 7.84 -1.70 -6.00
CA ASN A 382 6.74 -1.46 -6.92
C ASN A 382 6.91 -0.17 -7.75
N SER A 383 7.86 0.69 -7.38
CA SER A 383 8.12 1.96 -8.09
C SER A 383 9.17 1.84 -9.19
N LEU A 384 9.92 0.74 -9.21
CA LEU A 384 11.02 0.54 -10.15
C LEU A 384 10.66 -0.49 -11.22
N MET A 385 9.64 -0.21 -12.01
CA MET A 385 9.49 -0.84 -13.32
C MET A 385 10.55 -0.25 -14.28
N SER A 386 11.83 -0.56 -14.03
CA SER A 386 12.93 -0.02 -14.80
C SER A 386 12.95 -0.61 -16.19
N ARG A 387 12.78 0.25 -17.20
CA ARG A 387 13.01 -0.08 -18.60
C ARG A 387 14.25 0.67 -19.07
N GLN A 388 15.24 -0.05 -19.55
CA GLN A 388 16.35 0.56 -20.26
C GLN A 388 15.90 0.90 -21.69
N ARG A 389 16.17 2.12 -22.12
CA ARG A 389 15.87 2.59 -23.46
C ARG A 389 17.02 3.47 -23.97
N THR A 390 17.44 3.25 -25.20
CA THR A 390 18.31 4.19 -25.89
C THR A 390 17.44 5.29 -26.52
N MET A 391 17.82 6.54 -26.29
CA MET A 391 17.12 7.70 -26.82
C MET A 391 18.10 8.82 -27.18
N THR A 392 17.66 9.72 -28.04
CA THR A 392 18.40 10.94 -28.37
C THR A 392 18.31 11.95 -27.22
N GLY A 393 19.18 12.96 -27.25
CA GLY A 393 19.10 14.03 -26.26
C GLY A 393 17.82 14.86 -26.40
N ALA A 394 17.28 15.00 -27.60
CA ALA A 394 16.00 15.65 -27.83
C ALA A 394 14.85 14.89 -27.17
N GLU A 395 14.77 13.57 -27.37
CA GLU A 395 13.78 12.71 -26.70
C GLU A 395 13.92 12.76 -25.17
N LEU A 396 15.16 12.75 -24.65
CA LEU A 396 15.41 12.85 -23.22
C LEU A 396 14.93 14.20 -22.64
N LYS A 397 15.15 15.30 -23.39
CA LYS A 397 14.65 16.64 -23.00
C LYS A 397 13.13 16.65 -22.89
N GLU A 398 12.40 16.04 -23.81
CA GLU A 398 10.94 15.94 -23.77
C GLU A 398 10.45 15.11 -22.59
N VAL A 399 11.09 13.97 -22.32
CA VAL A 399 10.76 13.14 -21.16
C VAL A 399 10.99 13.92 -19.85
N VAL A 400 12.15 14.58 -19.70
CA VAL A 400 12.45 15.37 -18.49
C VAL A 400 11.49 16.55 -18.36
N ARG A 401 11.12 17.20 -19.49
CA ARG A 401 10.13 18.28 -19.49
C ARG A 401 8.78 17.80 -18.97
N ALA A 402 8.29 16.66 -19.47
CA ALA A 402 7.03 16.09 -19.01
C ALA A 402 7.05 15.79 -17.50
N TYR A 403 8.17 15.27 -16.97
CA TYR A 403 8.32 15.06 -15.52
C TYR A 403 8.31 16.34 -14.71
N VAL A 404 8.97 17.41 -15.18
CA VAL A 404 9.09 18.68 -14.48
C VAL A 404 7.78 19.47 -14.55
N GLU A 405 7.21 19.60 -15.74
CA GLU A 405 6.01 20.43 -16.01
C GLU A 405 4.73 19.71 -15.59
N GLY A 406 4.74 18.38 -15.47
CA GLY A 406 3.63 17.58 -14.92
C GLY A 406 3.56 17.57 -13.38
N CYS A 407 4.51 18.22 -12.69
CA CYS A 407 4.45 18.38 -11.23
C CYS A 407 3.48 19.50 -10.85
N GLU A 408 2.18 19.24 -10.95
CA GLU A 408 1.16 20.18 -10.47
C GLU A 408 1.21 20.27 -8.93
N GLY A 409 1.08 21.52 -8.42
CA GLY A 409 1.03 21.78 -6.98
C GLY A 409 2.37 22.05 -6.28
N GLY A 410 3.46 22.14 -7.02
CA GLY A 410 4.78 22.53 -6.50
C GLY A 410 5.55 21.42 -5.80
N PHE A 411 6.83 21.70 -5.51
CA PHE A 411 7.70 20.82 -4.70
C PHE A 411 7.30 20.86 -3.20
N VAL A 412 6.02 20.83 -2.91
CA VAL A 412 5.53 20.80 -1.52
C VAL A 412 5.68 19.38 -0.94
N PRO A 413 5.99 19.27 0.37
CA PRO A 413 6.28 17.99 1.02
C PRO A 413 5.20 16.92 0.89
N PHE A 414 3.98 17.30 0.56
CA PHE A 414 2.82 16.38 0.49
C PHE A 414 2.57 15.75 -0.88
N ASN A 415 3.19 16.26 -1.96
CA ASN A 415 3.08 15.65 -3.29
C ASN A 415 4.40 15.01 -3.73
N ARG A 416 5.01 14.25 -2.82
CA ARG A 416 6.34 13.61 -3.03
C ARG A 416 6.35 12.61 -4.19
N GLY A 417 5.19 12.03 -4.55
CA GLY A 417 5.10 10.95 -5.52
C GLY A 417 5.59 11.30 -6.90
N SER A 418 5.34 12.52 -7.33
CA SER A 418 5.66 12.99 -8.69
C SER A 418 6.99 13.73 -8.81
N LEU A 419 7.70 14.01 -7.69
CA LEU A 419 8.99 14.72 -7.77
C LEU A 419 10.04 13.91 -8.55
N PRO A 420 10.60 14.47 -9.62
CA PRO A 420 11.62 13.79 -10.39
C PRO A 420 12.93 13.67 -9.61
N ILE A 421 13.48 12.48 -9.55
CA ILE A 421 14.83 12.19 -9.09
C ILE A 421 15.67 11.81 -10.29
N VAL A 422 16.68 12.58 -10.59
CA VAL A 422 17.54 12.36 -11.76
C VAL A 422 18.97 12.01 -11.35
N SER A 423 19.63 11.18 -12.15
CA SER A 423 21.04 10.85 -12.01
C SER A 423 21.71 10.83 -13.38
N GLY A 424 22.95 11.32 -13.47
CA GLY A 424 23.70 11.41 -14.72
C GLY A 424 23.48 12.71 -15.51
N ILE A 425 22.50 13.50 -15.11
CA ILE A 425 22.21 14.85 -15.63
C ILE A 425 21.93 15.81 -14.50
N ALA A 426 22.07 17.11 -14.75
CA ALA A 426 21.54 18.17 -13.89
C ALA A 426 20.42 18.91 -14.64
N VAL A 427 19.35 19.21 -13.93
CA VAL A 427 18.13 19.81 -14.46
C VAL A 427 17.94 21.18 -13.82
N GLU A 428 17.73 22.20 -14.62
CA GLU A 428 17.42 23.55 -14.19
C GLU A 428 15.93 23.83 -14.42
N VAL A 429 15.26 24.31 -13.38
CA VAL A 429 13.83 24.60 -13.43
C VAL A 429 13.56 26.01 -12.93
N LYS A 430 12.53 26.64 -13.49
CA LYS A 430 12.01 27.92 -13.03
C LYS A 430 10.60 27.73 -12.47
N GLU A 431 10.41 28.22 -11.25
CA GLU A 431 9.09 28.26 -10.62
C GLU A 431 8.38 29.57 -10.95
N ASN A 432 7.11 29.45 -11.37
CA ASN A 432 6.21 30.58 -11.57
C ASN A 432 4.84 30.21 -10.95
N ASN A 433 4.52 30.79 -9.79
CA ASN A 433 3.22 30.61 -9.12
C ASN A 433 2.77 29.12 -8.96
N GLY A 434 3.70 28.25 -8.52
CA GLY A 434 3.41 26.83 -8.30
C GLY A 434 3.54 25.96 -9.54
N SER A 435 3.79 26.53 -10.70
CA SER A 435 4.09 25.78 -11.93
C SER A 435 5.60 25.77 -12.18
N TYR A 436 6.12 24.69 -12.73
CA TYR A 436 7.52 24.51 -13.03
C TYR A 436 7.74 24.48 -14.53
N THR A 437 8.78 25.15 -14.98
CA THR A 437 9.20 25.15 -16.38
C THR A 437 10.65 24.67 -16.46
N LEU A 438 10.93 23.70 -17.32
CA LEU A 438 12.28 23.26 -17.60
C LEU A 438 13.06 24.36 -18.36
N THR A 439 14.15 24.84 -17.79
CA THR A 439 14.97 25.88 -18.39
C THR A 439 16.31 25.39 -18.95
N GLY A 440 16.82 24.27 -18.44
CA GLY A 440 18.06 23.70 -18.91
C GLY A 440 18.30 22.26 -18.45
N ILE A 441 19.03 21.52 -19.27
CA ILE A 441 19.58 20.21 -18.88
C ILE A 441 21.06 20.23 -19.24
N THR A 442 21.90 19.83 -18.28
CA THR A 442 23.34 19.66 -18.49
C THR A 442 23.78 18.25 -18.17
N ARG A 443 24.78 17.77 -18.88
CA ARG A 443 25.50 16.53 -18.60
C ARG A 443 26.98 16.84 -18.48
N ASN A 444 27.60 16.45 -17.37
CA ASN A 444 29.00 16.78 -17.07
C ASN A 444 29.32 18.29 -17.22
N GLY A 445 28.40 19.14 -16.83
CA GLY A 445 28.54 20.61 -16.89
C GLY A 445 28.39 21.22 -18.30
N GLN A 446 28.07 20.43 -19.31
CA GLN A 446 27.80 20.90 -20.67
C GLN A 446 26.30 20.76 -21.00
N PRO A 447 25.73 21.71 -21.77
CA PRO A 447 24.36 21.57 -22.25
C PRO A 447 24.13 20.24 -22.96
N LEU A 448 23.00 19.57 -22.65
CA LEU A 448 22.64 18.34 -23.32
C LEU A 448 22.42 18.61 -24.83
N ARG A 449 23.14 17.89 -25.68
CA ARG A 449 22.97 17.97 -27.14
C ARG A 449 21.72 17.17 -27.55
N ASP A 450 21.16 17.51 -28.69
CA ASP A 450 20.00 16.82 -29.28
C ASP A 450 20.32 15.42 -29.76
#